data_17ebfc3d1bc9212af0c631fd2038d460
#
_entry.id   17ebfc3d1bc9212af0c631fd2038d460
#
_cell.length_a   1.000
_cell.length_b   1.000
_cell.length_c   1.000
_cell.angle_alpha   90.00
_cell.angle_beta   90.00
_cell.angle_gamma   90.00
#
_symmetry.space_group_name_H-M   'P 1'
#
loop_
_entity.id
_entity.type
_entity.pdbx_description
1 polymer ?
#
loop_
_entity_poly.entity_id
_entity_poly.type
_entity_poly.pdbx_seq_one_letter_code
_entity_poly.pdbx_strand_id
1 'polypeptide(L)'
;SNASRGLGDVYKRQTNIDPIKYDLLFERFLNPERVSMPDIDIDFDDVGRNKVINYVIDKYGENQVAQIITYGTMAAKSSIRDTARVLDLPLGDADRIAKLVPNMTKLSSIFETDHKELRNKFRADDLDKINQLLSISQADNLESETIKQARLLEGTLRNTGIHACGVIITPDDIKNFVPIATAKDSDLFVTQFDNAVVEQAGLLKMDFLGLKTLTLIKDTVKIVKAKYGIDLDPDNFPIDDKKTFELFQRGETVGIFQYESPGMQKHLKDLKPSVFDDLIAMNALYRPGPMEYIPSFIRRKHGDEKIVYDLPEMEEYLKDTYGITVYQEQVMLLSQKIGNFSKGEADILRKAMGKKQKDVLDKMKPKFLKNSEKKGFKIEKVEKIWKDWEAFASYAFNKSHSTCYAWIAYQSGN
;
A
#
# COMPACT_ATOMS: atom_id res chain seq x y z
N SER A 1 14.97 -0.17 31.61
CA SER A 1 15.12 -1.31 32.53
C SER A 1 14.86 -2.63 31.79
N ASN A 2 15.62 -3.69 32.11
CA ASN A 2 15.54 -4.97 31.40
C ASN A 2 14.18 -5.68 31.52
N ALA A 3 13.39 -5.40 32.55
CA ALA A 3 12.05 -5.95 32.74
C ALA A 3 11.02 -5.37 31.73
N SER A 4 11.19 -4.13 31.29
CA SER A 4 10.37 -3.56 30.24
C SER A 4 10.76 -4.05 28.84
N ARG A 5 11.98 -4.58 28.67
CA ARG A 5 12.39 -5.24 27.43
C ARG A 5 11.73 -6.61 27.24
N GLY A 6 11.68 -7.46 28.28
CA GLY A 6 11.12 -8.81 28.16
C GLY A 6 9.64 -8.85 27.83
N LEU A 7 8.80 -8.05 28.50
CA LEU A 7 7.38 -7.93 28.22
C LEU A 7 7.10 -7.04 26.98
N GLY A 8 7.92 -6.03 26.75
CA GLY A 8 7.83 -5.17 25.57
C GLY A 8 8.18 -5.90 24.28
N ASP A 9 9.13 -6.82 24.33
CA ASP A 9 9.60 -7.55 23.16
C ASP A 9 8.56 -8.58 22.65
N VAL A 10 7.84 -9.25 23.54
CA VAL A 10 6.82 -10.21 23.16
C VAL A 10 5.54 -9.56 22.63
N TYR A 11 5.22 -8.34 23.10
CA TYR A 11 3.96 -7.65 22.77
C TYR A 11 4.12 -6.39 21.90
N LYS A 12 5.35 -5.91 21.70
CA LYS A 12 5.63 -4.66 21.00
C LYS A 12 6.56 -4.82 19.78
N ARG A 13 7.24 -5.94 19.61
CA ARG A 13 8.05 -6.21 18.42
C ARG A 13 7.13 -6.67 17.30
N GLN A 14 6.81 -5.75 16.42
CA GLN A 14 6.14 -6.03 15.16
C GLN A 14 7.14 -6.41 14.06
N THR A 15 8.43 -6.16 14.29
CA THR A 15 9.53 -6.47 13.36
C THR A 15 10.84 -6.57 14.14
N ASN A 16 11.77 -7.38 13.63
CA ASN A 16 13.15 -7.48 14.15
C ASN A 16 14.07 -6.37 13.61
N ILE A 17 13.53 -5.43 12.85
CA ILE A 17 14.28 -4.30 12.33
C ILE A 17 14.53 -3.27 13.42
N ASP A 18 15.81 -2.96 13.67
CA ASP A 18 16.20 -1.92 14.61
C ASP A 18 15.92 -0.52 14.03
N PRO A 19 14.97 0.24 14.59
CA PRO A 19 14.62 1.56 14.05
C PRO A 19 15.75 2.58 14.18
N ILE A 20 16.68 2.41 15.09
CA ILE A 20 17.82 3.32 15.26
C ILE A 20 18.86 3.03 14.19
N LYS A 21 19.16 1.75 13.94
CA LYS A 21 20.13 1.32 12.92
C LYS A 21 19.75 1.80 11.51
N TYR A 22 18.46 1.84 11.20
CA TYR A 22 17.94 2.21 9.88
C TYR A 22 17.36 3.62 9.82
N ASP A 23 17.57 4.43 10.86
CA ASP A 23 17.07 5.81 10.95
C ASP A 23 15.58 5.93 10.60
N LEU A 24 14.76 5.11 11.29
CA LEU A 24 13.32 5.10 11.10
C LEU A 24 12.66 6.09 12.04
N LEU A 25 11.86 6.99 11.49
CA LEU A 25 11.23 8.07 12.24
C LEU A 25 10.12 7.55 13.16
N PHE A 26 10.33 7.65 14.49
CA PHE A 26 9.40 7.18 15.50
C PHE A 26 8.04 7.89 15.44
N GLU A 27 8.03 9.19 15.16
CA GLU A 27 6.84 10.01 15.06
C GLU A 27 5.87 9.59 13.94
N ARG A 28 6.34 8.77 13.00
CA ARG A 28 5.49 8.14 11.99
C ARG A 28 4.50 7.15 12.60
N PHE A 29 4.87 6.52 13.70
CA PHE A 29 4.07 5.50 14.40
C PHE A 29 3.33 6.10 15.59
N LEU A 30 4.05 6.75 16.50
CA LEU A 30 3.51 7.35 17.71
C LEU A 30 3.86 8.84 17.77
N ASN A 31 2.83 9.67 17.75
CA ASN A 31 2.94 11.12 17.87
C ASN A 31 1.84 11.62 18.83
N PRO A 32 2.18 12.28 19.95
CA PRO A 32 1.20 12.81 20.89
C PRO A 32 0.21 13.80 20.28
N GLU A 33 0.59 14.48 19.19
CA GLU A 33 -0.27 15.43 18.47
C GLU A 33 -1.18 14.72 17.44
N ARG A 34 -1.11 13.39 17.32
CA ARG A 34 -1.91 12.63 16.35
C ARG A 34 -3.35 12.48 16.85
N VAL A 35 -4.30 12.93 16.06
CA VAL A 35 -5.74 12.85 16.37
C VAL A 35 -6.39 11.60 15.77
N SER A 36 -5.81 11.01 14.72
CA SER A 36 -6.37 9.82 14.06
C SER A 36 -5.98 8.53 14.76
N MET A 37 -6.87 7.52 14.71
CA MET A 37 -6.58 6.16 15.16
C MET A 37 -5.31 5.62 14.49
N PRO A 38 -4.50 4.80 15.19
CA PRO A 38 -3.37 4.11 14.58
C PRO A 38 -3.86 3.08 13.57
N ASP A 39 -3.11 2.89 12.50
CA ASP A 39 -3.27 1.82 11.53
C ASP A 39 -2.26 0.72 11.90
N ILE A 40 -2.74 -0.49 12.20
CA ILE A 40 -1.93 -1.58 12.71
C ILE A 40 -1.97 -2.72 11.70
N ASP A 41 -0.92 -2.81 10.88
CA ASP A 41 -0.71 -3.89 9.92
C ASP A 41 0.40 -4.80 10.43
N ILE A 42 0.13 -6.09 10.56
CA ILE A 42 1.11 -7.08 11.03
C ILE A 42 1.17 -8.24 10.05
N ASP A 43 2.35 -8.46 9.47
CA ASP A 43 2.61 -9.58 8.57
C ASP A 43 2.99 -10.84 9.37
N PHE A 44 2.26 -11.92 9.14
CA PHE A 44 2.53 -13.26 9.68
C PHE A 44 2.85 -14.24 8.55
N ASP A 45 3.54 -15.33 8.87
CA ASP A 45 3.54 -16.48 7.96
C ASP A 45 2.09 -16.97 7.75
N ASP A 46 1.71 -17.25 6.50
CA ASP A 46 0.32 -17.54 6.17
C ASP A 46 -0.22 -18.80 6.83
N VAL A 47 0.64 -19.79 7.08
CA VAL A 47 0.28 -21.02 7.82
C VAL A 47 0.10 -20.76 9.32
N GLY A 48 0.92 -19.89 9.89
CA GLY A 48 0.87 -19.52 11.31
C GLY A 48 -0.22 -18.52 11.68
N ARG A 49 -0.76 -17.77 10.71
CA ARG A 49 -1.75 -16.72 10.94
C ARG A 49 -2.95 -17.18 11.77
N ASN A 50 -3.51 -18.34 11.45
CA ASN A 50 -4.66 -18.86 12.19
C ASN A 50 -4.34 -19.19 13.65
N LYS A 51 -3.10 -19.60 13.97
CA LYS A 51 -2.66 -19.81 15.35
C LYS A 51 -2.63 -18.50 16.14
N VAL A 52 -2.26 -17.41 15.49
CA VAL A 52 -2.28 -16.07 16.11
C VAL A 52 -3.71 -15.61 16.36
N ILE A 53 -4.64 -15.83 15.42
CA ILE A 53 -6.05 -15.51 15.61
C ILE A 53 -6.62 -16.31 16.82
N ASN A 54 -6.35 -17.60 16.88
CA ASN A 54 -6.78 -18.44 18.02
C ASN A 54 -6.18 -17.94 19.34
N TYR A 55 -4.90 -17.57 19.36
CA TYR A 55 -4.27 -16.97 20.55
C TYR A 55 -4.99 -15.69 21.00
N VAL A 56 -5.39 -14.83 20.05
CA VAL A 56 -6.11 -13.59 20.36
C VAL A 56 -7.50 -13.91 20.95
N ILE A 57 -8.19 -14.91 20.40
CA ILE A 57 -9.48 -15.38 20.91
C ILE A 57 -9.32 -15.93 22.33
N ASP A 58 -8.35 -16.80 22.57
CA ASP A 58 -8.08 -17.39 23.88
C ASP A 58 -7.73 -16.33 24.92
N LYS A 59 -7.02 -15.28 24.50
CA LYS A 59 -6.55 -14.21 25.38
C LYS A 59 -7.63 -13.21 25.76
N TYR A 60 -8.49 -12.83 24.82
CA TYR A 60 -9.46 -11.75 25.00
C TYR A 60 -10.90 -12.25 25.15
N GLY A 61 -11.22 -13.45 24.65
CA GLY A 61 -12.54 -14.07 24.67
C GLY A 61 -13.23 -14.05 23.30
N GLU A 62 -13.99 -15.09 23.00
CA GLU A 62 -14.74 -15.25 21.74
C GLU A 62 -15.75 -14.12 21.50
N ASN A 63 -16.31 -13.55 22.58
CA ASN A 63 -17.28 -12.47 22.51
C ASN A 63 -16.64 -11.07 22.34
N GLN A 64 -15.31 -10.97 22.40
CA GLN A 64 -14.57 -9.72 22.28
C GLN A 64 -13.78 -9.60 20.97
N VAL A 65 -13.74 -10.66 20.16
CA VAL A 65 -12.97 -10.72 18.91
C VAL A 65 -13.91 -10.96 17.74
N ALA A 66 -13.80 -10.15 16.70
CA ALA A 66 -14.57 -10.34 15.47
C ALA A 66 -13.73 -10.03 14.23
N GLN A 67 -14.11 -10.61 13.11
CA GLN A 67 -13.63 -10.23 11.80
C GLN A 67 -14.48 -9.09 11.24
N ILE A 68 -13.92 -8.35 10.26
CA ILE A 68 -14.64 -7.27 9.60
C ILE A 68 -15.39 -7.82 8.39
N ILE A 69 -16.65 -7.41 8.21
CA ILE A 69 -17.43 -7.74 7.02
C ILE A 69 -16.88 -7.02 5.77
N THR A 70 -17.09 -7.62 4.62
CA THR A 70 -16.97 -6.95 3.33
C THR A 70 -18.28 -7.03 2.57
N TYR A 71 -18.63 -5.97 1.89
CA TYR A 71 -19.80 -5.89 1.03
C TYR A 71 -19.37 -5.94 -0.43
N GLY A 72 -19.65 -7.06 -1.08
CA GLY A 72 -19.45 -7.22 -2.52
C GLY A 72 -20.56 -6.51 -3.29
N THR A 73 -20.19 -5.58 -4.17
CA THR A 73 -21.13 -4.89 -5.05
C THR A 73 -21.14 -5.50 -6.44
N MET A 74 -22.22 -5.32 -7.17
CA MET A 74 -22.32 -5.73 -8.57
C MET A 74 -21.45 -4.84 -9.43
N ALA A 75 -20.35 -5.40 -9.95
CA ALA A 75 -19.50 -4.72 -10.93
C ALA A 75 -20.11 -4.86 -12.35
N ALA A 76 -19.71 -4.00 -13.28
CA ALA A 76 -20.24 -3.94 -14.64
C ALA A 76 -20.46 -5.30 -15.32
N LYS A 77 -19.41 -6.14 -15.36
CA LYS A 77 -19.48 -7.46 -16.02
C LYS A 77 -20.38 -8.46 -15.28
N SER A 78 -20.41 -8.41 -13.95
CA SER A 78 -21.31 -9.27 -13.17
C SER A 78 -22.76 -8.80 -13.26
N SER A 79 -23.00 -7.50 -13.27
CA SER A 79 -24.35 -6.95 -13.49
C SER A 79 -24.94 -7.42 -14.80
N ILE A 80 -24.18 -7.36 -15.91
CA ILE A 80 -24.62 -7.86 -17.22
C ILE A 80 -24.96 -9.35 -17.16
N ARG A 81 -24.06 -10.19 -16.60
CA ARG A 81 -24.28 -11.64 -16.56
C ARG A 81 -25.43 -12.06 -15.65
N ASP A 82 -25.56 -11.42 -14.50
CA ASP A 82 -26.64 -11.75 -13.56
C ASP A 82 -28.00 -11.27 -14.10
N THR A 83 -28.05 -10.09 -14.72
CA THR A 83 -29.26 -9.60 -15.41
C THR A 83 -29.63 -10.51 -16.60
N ALA A 84 -28.64 -10.87 -17.41
CA ALA A 84 -28.83 -11.77 -18.53
C ALA A 84 -29.46 -13.12 -18.11
N ARG A 85 -28.99 -13.66 -16.97
CA ARG A 85 -29.55 -14.92 -16.41
C ARG A 85 -31.01 -14.77 -16.01
N VAL A 86 -31.39 -13.63 -15.44
CA VAL A 86 -32.78 -13.36 -15.02
C VAL A 86 -33.71 -13.14 -16.22
N LEU A 87 -33.18 -12.55 -17.28
CA LEU A 87 -33.92 -12.26 -18.51
C LEU A 87 -33.84 -13.40 -19.55
N ASP A 88 -33.27 -14.55 -19.20
CA ASP A 88 -33.07 -15.71 -20.08
C ASP A 88 -32.28 -15.39 -21.37
N LEU A 89 -31.38 -14.39 -21.34
CA LEU A 89 -30.46 -14.16 -22.45
C LEU A 89 -29.41 -15.30 -22.50
N PRO A 90 -29.13 -15.89 -23.68
CA PRO A 90 -28.16 -16.95 -23.80
C PRO A 90 -26.80 -16.60 -23.22
N LEU A 91 -26.16 -17.56 -22.53
CA LEU A 91 -24.89 -17.33 -21.79
C LEU A 91 -23.77 -16.83 -22.72
N GLY A 92 -23.74 -17.31 -23.99
CA GLY A 92 -22.78 -16.85 -25.00
C GLY A 92 -22.91 -15.36 -25.31
N ASP A 93 -24.14 -14.86 -25.42
CA ASP A 93 -24.44 -13.46 -25.70
C ASP A 93 -24.14 -12.59 -24.47
N ALA A 94 -24.50 -13.07 -23.29
CA ALA A 94 -24.17 -12.41 -22.03
C ALA A 94 -22.64 -12.23 -21.86
N ASP A 95 -21.88 -13.27 -22.18
CA ASP A 95 -20.41 -13.23 -22.11
C ASP A 95 -19.79 -12.31 -23.18
N ARG A 96 -20.34 -12.33 -24.38
CA ARG A 96 -19.94 -11.44 -25.47
C ARG A 96 -20.12 -9.98 -25.07
N ILE A 97 -21.29 -9.61 -24.56
CA ILE A 97 -21.59 -8.25 -24.10
C ILE A 97 -20.70 -7.86 -22.92
N ALA A 98 -20.55 -8.73 -21.93
CA ALA A 98 -19.70 -8.45 -20.76
C ALA A 98 -18.23 -8.21 -21.13
N LYS A 99 -17.71 -8.89 -22.18
CA LYS A 99 -16.33 -8.69 -22.68
C LYS A 99 -16.12 -7.36 -23.42
N LEU A 100 -17.19 -6.70 -23.84
CA LEU A 100 -17.11 -5.34 -24.42
C LEU A 100 -16.83 -4.27 -23.36
N VAL A 101 -17.07 -4.55 -22.08
CA VAL A 101 -16.72 -3.64 -21.00
C VAL A 101 -15.22 -3.74 -20.70
N PRO A 102 -14.43 -2.66 -20.82
CA PRO A 102 -13.02 -2.67 -20.45
C PRO A 102 -12.82 -3.03 -18.97
N ASN A 103 -11.66 -3.58 -18.63
CA ASN A 103 -11.38 -3.97 -17.26
C ASN A 103 -11.44 -2.76 -16.31
N MET A 104 -11.98 -2.97 -15.11
CA MET A 104 -12.12 -1.95 -14.05
C MET A 104 -12.92 -0.70 -14.46
N THR A 105 -13.77 -0.82 -15.51
CA THR A 105 -14.62 0.28 -15.98
C THR A 105 -16.05 0.05 -15.53
N LYS A 106 -16.70 1.12 -15.03
CA LYS A 106 -18.12 1.11 -14.69
C LYS A 106 -18.99 1.36 -15.91
N LEU A 107 -20.18 0.77 -15.96
CA LEU A 107 -21.19 1.07 -16.99
C LEU A 107 -21.58 2.55 -16.94
N SER A 108 -21.80 3.10 -15.75
CA SER A 108 -22.06 4.53 -15.58
C SER A 108 -21.00 5.40 -16.25
N SER A 109 -19.71 5.06 -16.10
CA SER A 109 -18.61 5.81 -16.75
C SER A 109 -18.61 5.71 -18.28
N ILE A 110 -19.23 4.68 -18.85
CA ILE A 110 -19.36 4.53 -20.31
C ILE A 110 -20.59 5.29 -20.83
N PHE A 111 -21.71 5.18 -20.13
CA PHE A 111 -23.00 5.68 -20.63
C PHE A 111 -23.29 7.14 -20.26
N GLU A 112 -22.60 7.69 -19.24
CA GLU A 112 -22.81 9.05 -18.74
C GLU A 112 -21.69 10.01 -19.18
N THR A 113 -20.62 9.50 -19.80
CA THR A 113 -19.49 10.30 -20.28
C THR A 113 -19.67 10.68 -21.75
N ASP A 114 -19.37 11.94 -22.11
CA ASP A 114 -19.42 12.41 -23.49
C ASP A 114 -18.44 11.64 -24.39
N HIS A 115 -18.84 11.41 -25.63
CA HIS A 115 -18.06 10.63 -26.60
C HIS A 115 -16.65 11.19 -26.85
N LYS A 116 -16.44 12.52 -26.74
CA LYS A 116 -15.12 13.15 -26.89
C LYS A 116 -14.23 12.81 -25.71
N GLU A 117 -14.79 12.80 -24.51
CA GLU A 117 -14.04 12.45 -23.29
C GLU A 117 -13.69 10.95 -23.27
N LEU A 118 -14.56 10.08 -23.77
CA LEU A 118 -14.26 8.64 -23.90
C LEU A 118 -13.05 8.41 -24.79
N ARG A 119 -12.92 9.15 -25.92
CA ARG A 119 -11.75 9.08 -26.82
C ARG A 119 -10.45 9.48 -26.13
N ASN A 120 -10.48 10.40 -25.19
CA ASN A 120 -9.30 10.84 -24.45
C ASN A 120 -8.94 9.89 -23.31
N LYS A 121 -9.92 9.14 -22.79
CA LYS A 121 -9.79 8.29 -21.61
C LYS A 121 -9.39 6.85 -21.93
N PHE A 122 -9.78 6.33 -23.10
CA PHE A 122 -9.57 4.92 -23.46
C PHE A 122 -8.66 4.79 -24.69
N ARG A 123 -7.95 3.66 -24.76
CA ARG A 123 -7.18 3.28 -25.95
C ARG A 123 -8.11 2.86 -27.09
N ALA A 124 -7.63 2.90 -28.31
CA ALA A 124 -8.41 2.59 -29.51
C ALA A 124 -9.17 1.26 -29.42
N ASP A 125 -8.49 0.18 -29.02
CA ASP A 125 -9.09 -1.16 -28.88
C ASP A 125 -10.24 -1.22 -27.87
N ASP A 126 -10.13 -0.47 -26.75
CA ASP A 126 -11.17 -0.41 -25.74
C ASP A 126 -12.30 0.53 -26.17
N LEU A 127 -11.98 1.58 -26.92
CA LEU A 127 -12.98 2.49 -27.49
C LEU A 127 -13.87 1.77 -28.51
N ASP A 128 -13.31 0.89 -29.34
CA ASP A 128 -14.08 0.09 -30.31
C ASP A 128 -15.06 -0.85 -29.57
N LYS A 129 -14.65 -1.48 -28.48
CA LYS A 129 -15.54 -2.29 -27.63
C LYS A 129 -16.66 -1.45 -27.01
N ILE A 130 -16.32 -0.28 -26.48
CA ILE A 130 -17.29 0.66 -25.92
C ILE A 130 -18.31 1.08 -26.99
N ASN A 131 -17.87 1.41 -28.19
CA ASN A 131 -18.77 1.79 -29.28
C ASN A 131 -19.72 0.67 -29.67
N GLN A 132 -19.25 -0.59 -29.69
CA GLN A 132 -20.09 -1.77 -29.91
C GLN A 132 -21.12 -1.93 -28.78
N LEU A 133 -20.71 -1.78 -27.51
CA LEU A 133 -21.63 -1.85 -26.37
C LEU A 133 -22.71 -0.78 -26.44
N LEU A 134 -22.34 0.45 -26.77
CA LEU A 134 -23.27 1.56 -26.95
C LEU A 134 -24.25 1.30 -28.09
N SER A 135 -23.78 0.75 -29.22
CA SER A 135 -24.63 0.38 -30.36
C SER A 135 -25.65 -0.72 -29.98
N ILE A 136 -25.22 -1.77 -29.25
CA ILE A 136 -26.14 -2.84 -28.78
C ILE A 136 -27.20 -2.24 -27.84
N SER A 137 -26.84 -1.30 -27.00
CA SER A 137 -27.77 -0.70 -26.04
C SER A 137 -28.87 0.16 -26.67
N GLN A 138 -28.70 0.56 -27.93
CA GLN A 138 -29.68 1.38 -28.67
C GLN A 138 -30.70 0.51 -29.44
N ALA A 139 -30.49 -0.78 -29.51
CA ALA A 139 -31.43 -1.68 -30.18
C ALA A 139 -32.70 -1.90 -29.32
N ASP A 140 -33.77 -2.37 -29.96
CA ASP A 140 -34.99 -2.76 -29.24
C ASP A 140 -35.05 -4.29 -29.19
N ASN A 141 -34.25 -4.88 -28.32
CA ASN A 141 -34.12 -6.33 -28.16
C ASN A 141 -33.69 -6.70 -26.73
N LEU A 142 -33.63 -8.03 -26.47
CA LEU A 142 -33.29 -8.57 -25.16
C LEU A 142 -31.88 -8.18 -24.68
N GLU A 143 -30.92 -8.01 -25.59
CA GLU A 143 -29.55 -7.58 -25.27
C GLU A 143 -29.53 -6.14 -24.74
N SER A 144 -30.25 -5.22 -25.40
CA SER A 144 -30.35 -3.84 -24.98
C SER A 144 -31.07 -3.70 -23.62
N GLU A 145 -32.15 -4.48 -23.43
CA GLU A 145 -32.86 -4.49 -22.13
C GLU A 145 -31.95 -5.05 -21.03
N THR A 146 -31.16 -6.08 -21.30
CA THR A 146 -30.16 -6.62 -20.37
C THR A 146 -29.15 -5.54 -19.96
N ILE A 147 -28.61 -4.76 -20.89
CA ILE A 147 -27.67 -3.67 -20.60
C ILE A 147 -28.35 -2.59 -19.76
N LYS A 148 -29.58 -2.22 -20.09
CA LYS A 148 -30.36 -1.20 -19.37
C LYS A 148 -30.60 -1.61 -17.92
N GLN A 149 -31.05 -2.81 -17.66
CA GLN A 149 -31.28 -3.32 -16.31
C GLN A 149 -29.94 -3.51 -15.54
N ALA A 150 -28.87 -3.98 -16.23
CA ALA A 150 -27.55 -4.10 -15.62
C ALA A 150 -26.99 -2.75 -15.13
N ARG A 151 -27.27 -1.65 -15.84
CA ARG A 151 -26.89 -0.30 -15.42
C ARG A 151 -27.59 0.14 -14.11
N LEU A 152 -28.85 -0.27 -13.91
CA LEU A 152 -29.59 0.02 -12.68
C LEU A 152 -29.06 -0.79 -11.49
N LEU A 153 -28.58 -2.00 -11.75
CA LEU A 153 -28.07 -2.90 -10.71
C LEU A 153 -26.59 -2.68 -10.38
N GLU A 154 -25.82 -2.05 -11.27
CA GLU A 154 -24.41 -1.78 -11.03
C GLU A 154 -24.22 -0.96 -9.74
N GLY A 155 -23.29 -1.42 -8.89
CA GLY A 155 -22.99 -0.76 -7.60
C GLY A 155 -23.92 -1.17 -6.45
N THR A 156 -25.04 -1.86 -6.71
CA THR A 156 -25.88 -2.40 -5.63
C THR A 156 -25.19 -3.56 -4.90
N LEU A 157 -25.57 -3.82 -3.67
CA LEU A 157 -25.02 -4.93 -2.89
C LEU A 157 -25.43 -6.27 -3.50
N ARG A 158 -24.46 -7.18 -3.61
CA ARG A 158 -24.64 -8.52 -4.14
C ARG A 158 -24.50 -9.61 -3.09
N ASN A 159 -23.45 -9.51 -2.30
CA ASN A 159 -23.13 -10.48 -1.26
C ASN A 159 -22.31 -9.85 -0.13
N THR A 160 -22.22 -10.57 0.96
CA THR A 160 -21.29 -10.27 2.05
C THR A 160 -20.14 -11.28 2.02
N GLY A 161 -18.99 -10.85 2.49
CA GLY A 161 -17.82 -11.66 2.69
C GLY A 161 -17.12 -11.28 3.99
N ILE A 162 -15.96 -11.85 4.22
CA ILE A 162 -15.11 -11.55 5.36
C ILE A 162 -13.88 -10.79 4.84
N HIS A 163 -13.47 -9.74 5.55
CA HIS A 163 -12.22 -9.04 5.24
C HIS A 163 -11.03 -9.99 5.41
N ALA A 164 -10.12 -10.00 4.44
CA ALA A 164 -9.05 -10.99 4.38
C ALA A 164 -8.11 -10.97 5.60
N CYS A 165 -7.97 -9.82 6.27
CA CYS A 165 -6.99 -9.62 7.34
C CYS A 165 -7.54 -8.88 8.57
N GLY A 166 -8.59 -8.07 8.42
CA GLY A 166 -9.09 -7.18 9.47
C GLY A 166 -9.71 -7.92 10.65
N VAL A 167 -9.17 -7.68 11.83
CA VAL A 167 -9.64 -8.21 13.13
C VAL A 167 -9.91 -7.03 14.05
N ILE A 168 -11.02 -7.11 14.77
CA ILE A 168 -11.41 -6.17 15.82
C ILE A 168 -11.29 -6.88 17.17
N ILE A 169 -10.70 -6.19 18.14
CA ILE A 169 -10.62 -6.63 19.54
C ILE A 169 -11.25 -5.53 20.38
N THR A 170 -12.25 -5.88 21.17
CA THR A 170 -12.96 -4.92 22.04
C THR A 170 -12.63 -5.15 23.51
N PRO A 171 -12.73 -4.13 24.37
CA PRO A 171 -12.44 -4.25 25.80
C PRO A 171 -13.54 -5.00 26.56
N ASP A 172 -14.73 -5.20 25.97
CA ASP A 172 -15.90 -5.88 26.50
C ASP A 172 -16.63 -6.58 25.36
N ASP A 173 -17.81 -7.19 25.61
CA ASP A 173 -18.61 -7.86 24.57
C ASP A 173 -18.82 -6.96 23.35
N ILE A 174 -18.43 -7.45 22.19
CA ILE A 174 -18.46 -6.69 20.93
C ILE A 174 -19.84 -6.18 20.55
N LYS A 175 -20.91 -6.86 21.01
CA LYS A 175 -22.30 -6.45 20.81
C LYS A 175 -22.64 -5.10 21.45
N ASN A 176 -21.84 -4.70 22.47
CA ASN A 176 -22.00 -3.39 23.10
C ASN A 176 -21.47 -2.24 22.24
N PHE A 177 -20.70 -2.53 21.17
CA PHE A 177 -20.03 -1.55 20.33
C PHE A 177 -20.56 -1.52 18.91
N VAL A 178 -20.83 -2.69 18.30
CA VAL A 178 -21.29 -2.81 16.92
C VAL A 178 -22.24 -3.98 16.74
N PRO A 179 -23.20 -3.91 15.81
CA PRO A 179 -23.99 -5.07 15.41
C PRO A 179 -23.07 -6.13 14.77
N ILE A 180 -23.37 -7.37 15.06
CA ILE A 180 -22.61 -8.52 14.57
C ILE A 180 -23.46 -9.45 13.73
N ALA A 181 -22.81 -10.28 12.92
CA ALA A 181 -23.40 -11.37 12.17
C ALA A 181 -22.53 -12.63 12.28
N THR A 182 -23.06 -13.76 11.87
CA THR A 182 -22.29 -14.99 11.60
C THR A 182 -21.98 -15.06 10.11
N ALA A 183 -20.84 -15.63 9.75
CA ALA A 183 -20.46 -15.87 8.36
C ALA A 183 -20.31 -17.37 8.11
N LYS A 184 -20.63 -17.80 6.89
CA LYS A 184 -20.64 -19.22 6.51
C LYS A 184 -19.28 -19.90 6.66
N ASP A 185 -18.20 -19.13 6.47
CA ASP A 185 -16.83 -19.65 6.41
C ASP A 185 -15.98 -19.21 7.61
N SER A 186 -16.61 -18.85 8.74
CA SER A 186 -15.92 -18.45 9.97
C SER A 186 -16.69 -18.85 11.21
N ASP A 187 -15.98 -19.36 12.21
CA ASP A 187 -16.51 -19.62 13.54
C ASP A 187 -16.57 -18.33 14.38
N LEU A 188 -15.90 -17.25 13.93
CA LEU A 188 -15.91 -15.96 14.60
C LEU A 188 -17.11 -15.12 14.19
N PHE A 189 -17.52 -14.23 15.10
CA PHE A 189 -18.42 -13.14 14.75
C PHE A 189 -17.80 -12.24 13.66
N VAL A 190 -18.68 -11.67 12.85
CA VAL A 190 -18.32 -10.68 11.82
C VAL A 190 -19.07 -9.39 12.15
N THR A 191 -18.37 -8.25 12.16
CA THR A 191 -19.02 -6.95 12.33
C THR A 191 -19.95 -6.67 11.16
N GLN A 192 -21.09 -6.02 11.38
CA GLN A 192 -21.95 -5.54 10.27
C GLN A 192 -21.50 -4.19 9.74
N PHE A 193 -20.54 -3.54 10.39
CA PHE A 193 -19.85 -2.36 9.88
C PHE A 193 -18.62 -2.81 9.10
N ASP A 194 -18.46 -2.31 7.90
CA ASP A 194 -17.31 -2.60 7.04
C ASP A 194 -16.08 -1.77 7.43
N ASN A 195 -14.99 -1.99 6.71
CA ASN A 195 -13.73 -1.31 6.95
C ASN A 195 -13.81 0.23 6.90
N ALA A 196 -14.77 0.80 6.16
CA ALA A 196 -14.93 2.26 6.06
C ALA A 196 -15.63 2.86 7.29
N VAL A 197 -16.50 2.10 7.93
CA VAL A 197 -17.39 2.56 9.02
C VAL A 197 -16.91 2.14 10.40
N VAL A 198 -16.23 1.00 10.52
CA VAL A 198 -15.84 0.42 11.82
C VAL A 198 -14.95 1.37 12.64
N GLU A 199 -14.05 2.11 12.01
CA GLU A 199 -13.22 3.11 12.68
C GLU A 199 -14.05 4.33 13.15
N GLN A 200 -15.07 4.73 12.40
CA GLN A 200 -15.98 5.81 12.79
C GLN A 200 -16.83 5.43 14.00
N ALA A 201 -17.07 4.12 14.18
CA ALA A 201 -17.72 3.59 15.39
C ALA A 201 -16.79 3.55 16.61
N GLY A 202 -15.54 4.03 16.48
CA GLY A 202 -14.57 4.10 17.57
C GLY A 202 -13.79 2.81 17.81
N LEU A 203 -13.84 1.85 16.90
CA LEU A 203 -13.14 0.58 17.01
C LEU A 203 -11.78 0.62 16.30
N LEU A 204 -10.78 0.01 16.92
CA LEU A 204 -9.46 -0.14 16.36
C LEU A 204 -9.39 -1.39 15.49
N LYS A 205 -9.09 -1.20 14.22
CA LYS A 205 -8.82 -2.27 13.28
C LYS A 205 -7.34 -2.71 13.39
N MET A 206 -7.15 -4.02 13.38
CA MET A 206 -5.83 -4.65 13.24
C MET A 206 -5.84 -5.54 12.01
N ASP A 207 -4.92 -5.32 11.09
CA ASP A 207 -4.78 -6.16 9.90
C ASP A 207 -3.74 -7.25 10.14
N PHE A 208 -4.20 -8.50 10.24
CA PHE A 208 -3.36 -9.68 10.38
C PHE A 208 -3.15 -10.28 8.99
N LEU A 209 -2.07 -9.87 8.33
CA LEU A 209 -1.77 -10.25 6.96
C LEU A 209 -1.02 -11.59 6.90
N GLY A 210 -1.46 -12.50 6.05
CA GLY A 210 -0.73 -13.74 5.76
C GLY A 210 0.24 -13.53 4.60
N LEU A 211 1.55 -13.62 4.86
CA LEU A 211 2.59 -13.44 3.86
C LEU A 211 3.28 -14.78 3.55
N LYS A 212 3.04 -15.34 2.36
CA LYS A 212 3.61 -16.63 1.90
C LYS A 212 5.13 -16.66 1.93
N THR A 213 5.78 -15.54 1.67
CA THR A 213 7.25 -15.45 1.68
C THR A 213 7.84 -15.76 3.04
N LEU A 214 7.18 -15.35 4.13
CA LEU A 214 7.63 -15.72 5.48
C LEU A 214 7.56 -17.23 5.70
N THR A 215 6.54 -17.91 5.16
CA THR A 215 6.45 -19.38 5.17
C THR A 215 7.57 -20.02 4.36
N LEU A 216 7.88 -19.47 3.16
CA LEU A 216 8.96 -19.96 2.33
C LEU A 216 10.32 -19.87 3.03
N ILE A 217 10.64 -18.73 3.67
CA ILE A 217 11.88 -18.57 4.45
C ILE A 217 11.94 -19.59 5.58
N LYS A 218 10.85 -19.69 6.35
CA LYS A 218 10.73 -20.65 7.48
C LYS A 218 10.93 -22.11 7.06
N ASP A 219 10.34 -22.49 5.93
CA ASP A 219 10.47 -23.86 5.41
C ASP A 219 11.86 -24.11 4.80
N THR A 220 12.45 -23.09 4.16
CA THR A 220 13.85 -23.17 3.67
C THR A 220 14.81 -23.42 4.84
N VAL A 221 14.70 -22.68 5.93
CA VAL A 221 15.50 -22.88 7.15
C VAL A 221 15.38 -24.33 7.66
N LYS A 222 14.15 -24.87 7.73
CA LYS A 222 13.92 -26.27 8.16
C LYS A 222 14.58 -27.28 7.20
N ILE A 223 14.47 -27.06 5.88
CA ILE A 223 15.04 -27.93 4.87
C ILE A 223 16.58 -27.93 4.95
N VAL A 224 17.19 -26.75 5.12
CA VAL A 224 18.64 -26.60 5.27
C VAL A 224 19.12 -27.31 6.54
N LYS A 225 18.42 -27.13 7.65
CA LYS A 225 18.73 -27.84 8.91
C LYS A 225 18.64 -29.34 8.75
N ALA A 226 17.54 -29.84 8.14
CA ALA A 226 17.34 -31.29 7.96
C ALA A 226 18.37 -31.92 6.99
N LYS A 227 18.75 -31.19 5.93
CA LYS A 227 19.63 -31.71 4.89
C LYS A 227 21.13 -31.57 5.20
N TYR A 228 21.50 -30.46 5.82
CA TYR A 228 22.91 -30.08 6.00
C TYR A 228 23.31 -29.96 7.48
N GLY A 229 22.41 -30.06 8.43
CA GLY A 229 22.67 -29.88 9.87
C GLY A 229 22.99 -28.42 10.25
N ILE A 230 22.80 -27.47 9.35
CA ILE A 230 23.10 -26.05 9.56
C ILE A 230 21.85 -25.38 10.16
N ASP A 231 22.02 -24.71 11.28
CA ASP A 231 20.97 -23.92 11.95
C ASP A 231 21.10 -22.46 11.46
N LEU A 232 20.22 -22.06 10.54
CA LEU A 232 20.19 -20.71 10.01
C LEU A 232 19.25 -19.83 10.85
N ASP A 233 19.71 -18.63 11.14
CA ASP A 233 18.87 -17.56 11.71
C ASP A 233 18.81 -16.40 10.73
N PRO A 234 17.71 -16.27 9.94
CA PRO A 234 17.57 -15.21 8.95
C PRO A 234 17.63 -13.81 9.54
N ASP A 235 17.29 -13.61 10.82
CA ASP A 235 17.34 -12.32 11.48
C ASP A 235 18.76 -11.83 11.75
N ASN A 236 19.73 -12.74 11.75
CA ASN A 236 21.15 -12.47 11.95
C ASN A 236 21.98 -12.51 10.67
N PHE A 237 21.36 -12.54 9.50
CA PHE A 237 22.11 -12.48 8.24
C PHE A 237 22.90 -11.16 8.12
N PRO A 238 24.17 -11.21 7.65
CA PRO A 238 24.96 -10.02 7.43
C PRO A 238 24.35 -9.18 6.31
N ILE A 239 24.12 -7.89 6.57
CA ILE A 239 23.44 -6.97 5.63
C ILE A 239 24.32 -6.56 4.43
N ASP A 240 25.57 -6.92 4.44
CA ASP A 240 26.60 -6.58 3.47
C ASP A 240 27.16 -7.82 2.73
N ASP A 241 26.40 -8.94 2.72
CA ASP A 241 26.83 -10.13 2.00
C ASP A 241 26.95 -9.87 0.50
N LYS A 242 28.18 -10.02 0.01
CA LYS A 242 28.54 -9.73 -1.38
C LYS A 242 27.80 -10.61 -2.37
N LYS A 243 27.60 -11.91 -2.06
CA LYS A 243 26.92 -12.85 -2.97
C LYS A 243 25.45 -12.50 -3.14
N THR A 244 24.82 -12.08 -2.05
CA THR A 244 23.43 -11.63 -2.07
C THR A 244 23.30 -10.38 -2.97
N PHE A 245 24.18 -9.38 -2.83
CA PHE A 245 24.14 -8.22 -3.73
C PHE A 245 24.45 -8.59 -5.19
N GLU A 246 25.38 -9.50 -5.45
CA GLU A 246 25.67 -10.00 -6.81
C GLU A 246 24.42 -10.64 -7.45
N LEU A 247 23.60 -11.38 -6.68
CA LEU A 247 22.32 -11.93 -7.15
C LEU A 247 21.37 -10.82 -7.61
N PHE A 248 21.19 -9.78 -6.78
CA PHE A 248 20.37 -8.62 -7.15
C PHE A 248 20.95 -7.87 -8.35
N GLN A 249 22.25 -7.68 -8.45
CA GLN A 249 22.93 -7.00 -9.56
C GLN A 249 22.75 -7.74 -10.89
N ARG A 250 22.71 -9.08 -10.88
CA ARG A 250 22.41 -9.89 -12.07
C ARG A 250 20.93 -9.93 -12.41
N GLY A 251 20.05 -9.40 -11.52
CA GLY A 251 18.61 -9.47 -11.67
C GLY A 251 18.07 -10.90 -11.69
N GLU A 252 18.75 -11.83 -11.07
CA GLU A 252 18.35 -13.24 -10.94
C GLU A 252 17.42 -13.43 -9.74
N THR A 253 16.36 -12.62 -9.69
CA THR A 253 15.51 -12.44 -8.51
C THR A 253 14.15 -13.11 -8.64
N VAL A 254 14.04 -14.17 -9.43
CA VAL A 254 12.83 -15.00 -9.48
C VAL A 254 12.63 -15.65 -8.11
N GLY A 255 11.45 -15.51 -7.55
CA GLY A 255 11.12 -15.98 -6.21
C GLY A 255 11.57 -15.06 -5.06
N ILE A 256 12.29 -13.97 -5.35
CA ILE A 256 12.65 -12.96 -4.35
C ILE A 256 11.48 -12.00 -4.14
N PHE A 257 11.04 -11.93 -2.89
CA PHE A 257 9.89 -11.11 -2.51
C PHE A 257 9.97 -9.68 -3.02
N GLN A 258 8.94 -9.22 -3.73
CA GLN A 258 8.82 -7.87 -4.33
C GLN A 258 9.83 -7.52 -5.44
N TYR A 259 10.83 -8.38 -5.73
CA TYR A 259 11.88 -8.07 -6.71
C TYR A 259 11.88 -9.01 -7.93
N GLU A 260 10.89 -9.89 -8.04
CA GLU A 260 10.85 -10.95 -9.06
C GLU A 260 10.28 -10.52 -10.43
N SER A 261 9.60 -9.39 -10.53
CA SER A 261 8.98 -8.98 -11.80
C SER A 261 10.04 -8.63 -12.86
N PRO A 262 9.79 -8.93 -14.17
CA PRO A 262 10.75 -8.63 -15.24
C PRO A 262 11.17 -7.16 -15.29
N GLY A 263 10.26 -6.22 -15.01
CA GLY A 263 10.58 -4.80 -14.96
C GLY A 263 11.51 -4.46 -13.80
N MET A 264 11.29 -5.01 -12.61
CA MET A 264 12.17 -4.84 -11.46
C MET A 264 13.55 -5.46 -11.72
N GLN A 265 13.61 -6.67 -12.29
CA GLN A 265 14.87 -7.32 -12.64
C GLN A 265 15.71 -6.47 -13.60
N LYS A 266 15.08 -5.81 -14.58
CA LYS A 266 15.75 -4.87 -15.49
C LYS A 266 16.36 -3.70 -14.71
N HIS A 267 15.59 -3.06 -13.85
CA HIS A 267 16.08 -1.93 -13.07
C HIS A 267 17.20 -2.33 -12.08
N LEU A 268 17.15 -3.52 -11.51
CA LEU A 268 18.22 -4.03 -10.64
C LEU A 268 19.54 -4.22 -11.40
N LYS A 269 19.50 -4.70 -12.65
CA LYS A 269 20.68 -4.81 -13.52
C LYS A 269 21.32 -3.47 -13.83
N ASP A 270 20.48 -2.46 -14.03
CA ASP A 270 20.95 -1.10 -14.31
C ASP A 270 21.43 -0.40 -13.02
N LEU A 271 20.73 -0.59 -11.90
CA LEU A 271 21.07 0.00 -10.60
C LEU A 271 22.35 -0.58 -10.00
N LYS A 272 22.57 -1.88 -10.15
CA LYS A 272 23.66 -2.63 -9.49
C LYS A 272 23.71 -2.31 -7.99
N PRO A 273 22.69 -2.69 -7.21
CA PRO A 273 22.62 -2.36 -5.81
C PRO A 273 23.86 -2.85 -5.07
N SER A 274 24.44 -2.00 -4.23
CA SER A 274 25.67 -2.26 -3.50
C SER A 274 25.55 -2.05 -1.99
N VAL A 275 24.46 -1.40 -1.58
CA VAL A 275 24.10 -1.16 -0.18
C VAL A 275 22.63 -1.45 0.03
N PHE A 276 22.25 -1.73 1.27
CA PHE A 276 20.89 -2.10 1.59
C PHE A 276 19.88 -0.97 1.30
N ASP A 277 20.30 0.29 1.45
CA ASP A 277 19.49 1.46 1.12
C ASP A 277 19.06 1.51 -0.36
N ASP A 278 19.86 0.98 -1.26
CA ASP A 278 19.48 0.84 -2.68
C ASP A 278 18.26 -0.05 -2.86
N LEU A 279 18.17 -1.14 -2.10
CA LEU A 279 17.03 -2.04 -2.12
C LEU A 279 15.80 -1.35 -1.50
N ILE A 280 15.95 -0.69 -0.36
CA ILE A 280 14.87 0.07 0.27
C ILE A 280 14.30 1.10 -0.71
N ALA A 281 15.16 1.90 -1.35
CA ALA A 281 14.75 2.92 -2.30
C ALA A 281 14.08 2.32 -3.54
N MET A 282 14.60 1.23 -4.09
CA MET A 282 14.01 0.58 -5.26
C MET A 282 12.63 0.01 -4.98
N ASN A 283 12.41 -0.58 -3.80
CA ASN A 283 11.08 -1.03 -3.37
C ASN A 283 10.08 0.13 -3.30
N ALA A 284 10.52 1.29 -2.83
CA ALA A 284 9.70 2.49 -2.75
C ALA A 284 9.40 3.12 -4.12
N LEU A 285 10.38 3.11 -5.04
CA LEU A 285 10.29 3.75 -6.36
C LEU A 285 9.56 2.91 -7.42
N TYR A 286 9.65 1.57 -7.35
CA TYR A 286 9.08 0.70 -8.37
C TYR A 286 7.55 0.56 -8.22
N ARG A 287 6.84 1.63 -8.52
CA ARG A 287 5.36 1.73 -8.50
C ARG A 287 4.90 2.73 -9.56
N PRO A 288 3.66 2.62 -10.07
CA PRO A 288 3.09 3.63 -10.96
C PRO A 288 3.22 5.04 -10.37
N GLY A 289 3.81 5.96 -11.11
CA GLY A 289 4.17 7.32 -10.71
C GLY A 289 5.66 7.44 -10.36
N PRO A 290 6.15 6.97 -9.20
CA PRO A 290 7.56 7.17 -8.81
C PRO A 290 8.58 6.48 -9.72
N MET A 291 8.17 5.49 -10.51
CA MET A 291 9.04 4.81 -11.49
C MET A 291 9.74 5.76 -12.46
N GLU A 292 9.19 6.94 -12.72
CA GLU A 292 9.82 7.96 -13.58
C GLU A 292 11.13 8.49 -13.01
N TYR A 293 11.35 8.41 -11.70
CA TYR A 293 12.57 8.85 -11.03
C TYR A 293 13.68 7.79 -11.03
N ILE A 294 13.38 6.52 -11.32
CA ILE A 294 14.37 5.43 -11.32
C ILE A 294 15.56 5.70 -12.24
N PRO A 295 15.38 6.18 -13.48
CA PRO A 295 16.52 6.47 -14.36
C PRO A 295 17.46 7.52 -13.78
N SER A 296 16.95 8.59 -13.16
CA SER A 296 17.77 9.62 -12.52
C SER A 296 18.44 9.07 -11.25
N PHE A 297 17.73 8.27 -10.45
CA PHE A 297 18.28 7.59 -9.28
C PHE A 297 19.51 6.74 -9.65
N ILE A 298 19.39 5.95 -10.73
CA ILE A 298 20.47 5.11 -11.24
C ILE A 298 21.65 5.95 -11.70
N ARG A 299 21.43 6.97 -12.55
CA ARG A 299 22.51 7.84 -13.06
C ARG A 299 23.23 8.57 -11.93
N ARG A 300 22.51 9.06 -10.92
CA ARG A 300 23.12 9.74 -9.76
C ARG A 300 23.92 8.80 -8.90
N LYS A 301 23.46 7.57 -8.68
CA LYS A 301 24.22 6.53 -8.00
C LYS A 301 25.54 6.23 -8.69
N HIS A 302 25.55 6.15 -10.02
CA HIS A 302 26.75 5.86 -10.81
C HIS A 302 27.63 7.08 -11.11
N GLY A 303 27.19 8.28 -10.71
CA GLY A 303 27.92 9.52 -10.96
C GLY A 303 27.72 10.10 -12.36
N ASP A 304 26.84 9.53 -13.18
CA ASP A 304 26.52 10.00 -14.54
C ASP A 304 25.61 11.23 -14.51
N GLU A 305 24.97 11.51 -13.39
CA GLU A 305 24.17 12.71 -13.15
C GLU A 305 24.58 13.33 -11.82
N LYS A 306 24.85 14.65 -11.83
CA LYS A 306 25.25 15.38 -10.63
C LYS A 306 24.09 15.44 -9.63
N ILE A 307 24.36 15.12 -8.37
CA ILE A 307 23.42 15.35 -7.27
C ILE A 307 23.42 16.86 -6.97
N VAL A 308 22.21 17.44 -7.01
CA VAL A 308 22.00 18.86 -6.72
C VAL A 308 20.91 18.98 -5.67
N TYR A 309 21.19 19.75 -4.61
CA TYR A 309 20.23 20.10 -3.57
C TYR A 309 19.79 21.55 -3.74
N ASP A 310 18.50 21.85 -3.68
CA ASP A 310 17.99 23.22 -3.74
C ASP A 310 18.47 24.07 -2.55
N LEU A 311 18.59 23.43 -1.38
CA LEU A 311 19.19 23.96 -0.17
C LEU A 311 20.24 22.99 0.37
N PRO A 312 21.39 23.46 0.89
CA PRO A 312 22.41 22.57 1.48
C PRO A 312 21.87 21.68 2.60
N GLU A 313 20.91 22.17 3.37
CA GLU A 313 20.28 21.45 4.48
C GLU A 313 19.51 20.20 4.04
N MET A 314 19.19 20.07 2.76
CA MET A 314 18.51 18.89 2.22
C MET A 314 19.44 17.68 2.11
N GLU A 315 20.75 17.89 2.01
CA GLU A 315 21.74 16.83 1.88
C GLU A 315 21.66 15.85 3.05
N GLU A 316 21.52 16.36 4.29
CA GLU A 316 21.40 15.55 5.50
C GLU A 316 20.33 14.45 5.38
N TYR A 317 19.21 14.74 4.70
CA TYR A 317 18.05 13.86 4.60
C TYR A 317 17.91 13.13 3.26
N LEU A 318 18.57 13.62 2.21
CA LEU A 318 18.43 13.09 0.86
C LEU A 318 19.69 12.39 0.31
N LYS A 319 20.80 12.37 1.05
CA LYS A 319 22.06 11.75 0.57
C LYS A 319 21.90 10.27 0.25
N ASP A 320 21.17 9.51 1.09
CA ASP A 320 20.97 8.06 0.93
C ASP A 320 20.03 7.72 -0.25
N THR A 321 19.34 8.72 -0.79
CA THR A 321 18.48 8.64 -1.96
C THR A 321 19.00 9.47 -3.15
N TYR A 322 20.29 9.76 -3.15
CA TYR A 322 20.98 10.50 -4.21
C TYR A 322 20.29 11.83 -4.58
N GLY A 323 19.79 12.55 -3.57
CA GLY A 323 19.11 13.83 -3.73
C GLY A 323 17.69 13.76 -4.25
N ILE A 324 17.09 12.57 -4.32
CA ILE A 324 15.68 12.40 -4.70
C ILE A 324 14.84 12.20 -3.45
N THR A 325 13.74 12.91 -3.34
CA THR A 325 12.75 12.66 -2.29
C THR A 325 12.03 11.35 -2.62
N VAL A 326 12.18 10.32 -1.80
CA VAL A 326 11.58 8.99 -1.97
C VAL A 326 10.58 8.69 -0.86
N TYR A 327 10.90 9.12 0.38
CA TYR A 327 10.16 8.74 1.57
C TYR A 327 9.32 9.87 2.15
N GLN A 328 8.18 9.51 2.73
CA GLN A 328 7.33 10.42 3.49
C GLN A 328 8.08 11.06 4.66
N GLU A 329 8.94 10.29 5.30
CA GLU A 329 9.79 10.72 6.42
C GLU A 329 10.74 11.86 6.00
N GLN A 330 11.27 11.82 4.79
CA GLN A 330 12.11 12.91 4.26
C GLN A 330 11.33 14.22 4.17
N VAL A 331 10.08 14.18 3.69
CA VAL A 331 9.21 15.36 3.65
C VAL A 331 8.91 15.88 5.06
N MET A 332 8.61 14.97 6.01
CA MET A 332 8.36 15.34 7.40
C MET A 332 9.57 16.04 8.03
N LEU A 333 10.75 15.44 7.92
CA LEU A 333 11.99 15.99 8.49
C LEU A 333 12.38 17.32 7.85
N LEU A 334 12.32 17.42 6.52
CA LEU A 334 12.61 18.64 5.80
C LEU A 334 11.61 19.76 6.11
N SER A 335 10.33 19.44 6.31
CA SER A 335 9.33 20.45 6.71
C SER A 335 9.61 21.02 8.09
N GLN A 336 10.12 20.22 9.02
CA GLN A 336 10.58 20.68 10.33
C GLN A 336 11.87 21.51 10.21
N LYS A 337 12.84 21.02 9.44
CA LYS A 337 14.15 21.68 9.29
C LYS A 337 14.04 23.03 8.58
N ILE A 338 13.33 23.08 7.46
CA ILE A 338 13.20 24.28 6.62
C ILE A 338 12.07 25.19 7.14
N GLY A 339 10.86 24.64 7.29
CA GLY A 339 9.64 25.38 7.58
C GLY A 339 9.30 25.51 9.07
N ASN A 340 10.15 24.99 9.96
CA ASN A 340 9.91 24.99 11.42
C ASN A 340 8.54 24.45 11.82
N PHE A 341 8.08 23.41 11.13
CA PHE A 341 6.84 22.73 11.48
C PHE A 341 7.04 21.90 12.76
N SER A 342 6.01 21.79 13.59
CA SER A 342 5.98 20.81 14.66
C SER A 342 5.89 19.38 14.07
N LYS A 343 6.14 18.37 14.90
CA LYS A 343 5.99 16.96 14.51
C LYS A 343 4.56 16.65 14.06
N GLY A 344 3.55 17.25 14.71
CA GLY A 344 2.15 17.13 14.33
C GLY A 344 1.84 17.79 12.98
N GLU A 345 2.35 19.00 12.77
CA GLU A 345 2.20 19.68 11.48
C GLU A 345 2.87 18.91 10.33
N ALA A 346 4.05 18.34 10.56
CA ALA A 346 4.72 17.50 9.58
C ALA A 346 3.88 16.24 9.24
N ASP A 347 3.21 15.61 10.22
CA ASP A 347 2.31 14.47 9.96
C ASP A 347 1.03 14.90 9.21
N ILE A 348 0.46 16.06 9.54
CA ILE A 348 -0.67 16.64 8.79
C ILE A 348 -0.27 16.91 7.33
N LEU A 349 0.89 17.53 7.11
CA LEU A 349 1.44 17.78 5.77
C LEU A 349 1.55 16.48 4.97
N ARG A 350 2.20 15.48 5.55
CA ARG A 350 2.34 14.16 4.94
C ARG A 350 1.00 13.54 4.55
N LYS A 351 0.00 13.57 5.44
CA LYS A 351 -1.35 13.04 5.18
C LYS A 351 -2.06 13.81 4.08
N ALA A 352 -1.99 15.15 4.14
CA ALA A 352 -2.62 16.03 3.15
C ALA A 352 -2.04 15.80 1.75
N MET A 353 -0.74 15.64 1.67
CA MET A 353 -0.04 15.32 0.44
C MET A 353 -0.46 13.93 -0.09
N GLY A 354 -0.37 12.88 0.73
CA GLY A 354 -0.73 11.52 0.32
C GLY A 354 -2.18 11.36 -0.15
N LYS A 355 -3.10 12.13 0.45
CA LYS A 355 -4.53 12.15 0.09
C LYS A 355 -4.92 13.24 -0.92
N LYS A 356 -3.96 14.02 -1.43
CA LYS A 356 -4.18 15.16 -2.35
C LYS A 356 -5.19 16.18 -1.81
N GLN A 357 -5.15 16.47 -0.51
CA GLN A 357 -6.04 17.41 0.15
C GLN A 357 -5.57 18.85 -0.07
N LYS A 358 -5.92 19.40 -1.22
CA LYS A 358 -5.45 20.72 -1.67
C LYS A 358 -5.77 21.82 -0.66
N ASP A 359 -6.97 21.83 -0.10
CA ASP A 359 -7.41 22.86 0.86
C ASP A 359 -6.54 22.90 2.13
N VAL A 360 -6.02 21.74 2.57
CA VAL A 360 -5.10 21.64 3.71
C VAL A 360 -3.73 22.16 3.32
N LEU A 361 -3.23 21.78 2.15
CA LEU A 361 -1.93 22.22 1.64
C LEU A 361 -1.89 23.75 1.43
N ASP A 362 -2.94 24.32 0.85
CA ASP A 362 -3.07 25.76 0.63
C ASP A 362 -3.05 26.56 1.94
N LYS A 363 -3.60 26.00 3.03
CA LYS A 363 -3.55 26.60 4.38
C LYS A 363 -2.16 26.48 5.04
N MET A 364 -1.41 25.43 4.75
CA MET A 364 -0.11 25.17 5.36
C MET A 364 1.04 25.92 4.66
N LYS A 365 0.95 26.10 3.34
CA LYS A 365 1.98 26.74 2.51
C LYS A 365 2.41 28.13 3.01
N PRO A 366 1.51 29.09 3.31
CA PRO A 366 1.91 30.42 3.78
C PRO A 366 2.74 30.37 5.06
N LYS A 367 2.40 29.47 6.00
CA LYS A 367 3.15 29.29 7.24
C LYS A 367 4.55 28.73 6.95
N PHE A 368 4.65 27.74 6.07
CA PHE A 368 5.92 27.15 5.66
C PHE A 368 6.86 28.21 5.06
N LEU A 369 6.39 28.98 4.09
CA LEU A 369 7.16 30.03 3.44
C LEU A 369 7.61 31.11 4.43
N LYS A 370 6.69 31.63 5.26
CA LYS A 370 6.99 32.65 6.26
C LYS A 370 8.04 32.19 7.28
N ASN A 371 7.94 30.95 7.75
CA ASN A 371 8.90 30.40 8.69
C ASN A 371 10.27 30.17 8.05
N SER A 372 10.29 29.73 6.81
CA SER A 372 11.53 29.51 6.07
C SER A 372 12.26 30.84 5.79
N GLU A 373 11.53 31.89 5.44
CA GLU A 373 12.08 33.24 5.24
C GLU A 373 12.70 33.77 6.54
N LYS A 374 12.05 33.58 7.69
CA LYS A 374 12.60 33.95 9.01
C LYS A 374 13.89 33.21 9.35
N LYS A 375 14.11 32.03 8.78
CA LYS A 375 15.38 31.28 8.91
C LYS A 375 16.45 31.72 7.91
N GLY A 376 16.15 32.66 7.03
CA GLY A 376 17.08 33.21 6.05
C GLY A 376 17.15 32.42 4.73
N PHE A 377 16.22 31.53 4.48
CA PHE A 377 16.15 30.80 3.21
C PHE A 377 15.57 31.70 2.09
N LYS A 378 16.11 31.57 0.86
CA LYS A 378 15.60 32.26 -0.29
C LYS A 378 14.22 31.72 -0.67
N ILE A 379 13.23 32.62 -0.74
CA ILE A 379 11.82 32.24 -0.91
C ILE A 379 11.58 31.47 -2.22
N GLU A 380 12.27 31.84 -3.32
CA GLU A 380 12.10 31.18 -4.61
C GLU A 380 12.51 29.70 -4.55
N LYS A 381 13.57 29.38 -3.78
CA LYS A 381 13.99 27.98 -3.58
C LYS A 381 13.00 27.21 -2.72
N VAL A 382 12.48 27.85 -1.68
CA VAL A 382 11.49 27.23 -0.79
C VAL A 382 10.16 27.00 -1.50
N GLU A 383 9.71 27.91 -2.36
CA GLU A 383 8.54 27.73 -3.20
C GLU A 383 8.71 26.58 -4.20
N LYS A 384 9.91 26.46 -4.79
CA LYS A 384 10.24 25.33 -5.66
C LYS A 384 10.12 23.99 -4.91
N ILE A 385 10.74 23.91 -3.72
CA ILE A 385 10.68 22.71 -2.87
C ILE A 385 9.23 22.34 -2.56
N TRP A 386 8.41 23.31 -2.19
CA TRP A 386 6.99 23.06 -1.91
C TRP A 386 6.25 22.54 -3.14
N LYS A 387 6.48 23.14 -4.30
CA LYS A 387 5.88 22.72 -5.57
C LYS A 387 6.32 21.30 -5.97
N ASP A 388 7.59 20.99 -5.78
CA ASP A 388 8.13 19.63 -6.03
C ASP A 388 7.48 18.62 -5.09
N TRP A 389 7.23 18.98 -3.83
CA TRP A 389 6.49 18.14 -2.90
C TRP A 389 5.03 17.96 -3.29
N GLU A 390 4.33 19.00 -3.72
CA GLU A 390 2.95 18.88 -4.21
C GLU A 390 2.85 17.90 -5.40
N ALA A 391 3.82 17.93 -6.30
CA ALA A 391 3.87 17.02 -7.44
C ALA A 391 4.22 15.58 -7.01
N PHE A 392 5.17 15.42 -6.12
CA PHE A 392 5.76 14.14 -5.72
C PHE A 392 5.04 13.45 -4.56
N ALA A 393 4.41 14.20 -3.68
CA ALA A 393 3.98 13.71 -2.37
C ALA A 393 2.88 12.65 -2.39
N SER A 394 2.09 12.57 -3.48
CA SER A 394 1.17 11.45 -3.68
C SER A 394 1.89 10.12 -3.93
N TYR A 395 3.20 10.16 -4.15
CA TYR A 395 4.06 9.03 -4.49
C TYR A 395 5.07 8.69 -3.41
N ALA A 396 5.29 9.57 -2.41
CA ALA A 396 6.20 9.33 -1.31
C ALA A 396 5.80 8.07 -0.52
N PHE A 397 6.78 7.22 -0.20
CA PHE A 397 6.56 5.94 0.45
C PHE A 397 6.94 5.95 1.93
N ASN A 398 6.38 5.04 2.71
CA ASN A 398 6.81 4.83 4.09
C ASN A 398 8.17 4.10 4.10
N LYS A 399 9.22 4.75 4.61
CA LYS A 399 10.58 4.17 4.70
C LYS A 399 10.58 2.89 5.53
N SER A 400 9.86 2.87 6.65
CA SER A 400 9.81 1.71 7.54
C SER A 400 9.22 0.48 6.85
N HIS A 401 8.10 0.65 6.13
CA HIS A 401 7.50 -0.44 5.36
C HIS A 401 8.47 -0.95 4.26
N SER A 402 9.08 -0.02 3.52
CA SER A 402 10.05 -0.38 2.48
C SER A 402 11.28 -1.10 3.05
N THR A 403 11.74 -0.69 4.25
CA THR A 403 12.85 -1.34 4.94
C THR A 403 12.52 -2.78 5.33
N CYS A 404 11.32 -3.01 5.89
CA CYS A 404 10.87 -4.36 6.25
C CYS A 404 10.77 -5.27 5.01
N TYR A 405 10.22 -4.77 3.92
CA TYR A 405 10.08 -5.53 2.69
C TYR A 405 11.41 -5.78 1.98
N ALA A 406 12.31 -4.82 1.98
CA ALA A 406 13.66 -5.01 1.49
C ALA A 406 14.43 -6.04 2.33
N TRP A 407 14.19 -6.08 3.64
CA TRP A 407 14.80 -7.07 4.53
C TRP A 407 14.32 -8.49 4.22
N ILE A 408 13.02 -8.69 4.08
CA ILE A 408 12.45 -9.99 3.68
C ILE A 408 12.98 -10.42 2.30
N ALA A 409 13.11 -9.49 1.36
CA ALA A 409 13.71 -9.77 0.05
C ALA A 409 15.17 -10.19 0.18
N TYR A 410 15.94 -9.48 1.00
CA TYR A 410 17.34 -9.78 1.27
C TYR A 410 17.51 -11.16 1.92
N GLN A 411 16.70 -11.48 2.93
CA GLN A 411 16.65 -12.80 3.54
C GLN A 411 16.30 -13.91 2.53
N SER A 412 15.42 -13.61 1.56
CA SER A 412 15.05 -14.57 0.51
C SER A 412 16.17 -14.80 -0.51
N GLY A 413 17.07 -13.84 -0.67
CA GLY A 413 18.20 -13.89 -1.60
C GLY A 413 19.50 -14.42 -1.00
N ASN A 414 19.60 -14.41 0.33
CA ASN A 414 20.77 -14.90 1.06
C ASN A 414 20.69 -16.43 1.29
#